data_0eb49b39dc1ede66ea2df386acd3398c
#
_entry.id   0eb49b39dc1ede66ea2df386acd3398c
#
_cell.length_a   1.000
_cell.length_b   1.000
_cell.length_c   1.000
_cell.angle_alpha   90.00
_cell.angle_beta   90.00
_cell.angle_gamma   90.00
#
_symmetry.space_group_name_H-M   'P 1'
#
loop_
_entity.id
_entity.type
_entity.pdbx_description
1 polymer ?
#
loop_
_entity_poly.entity_id
_entity_poly.type
_entity_poly.pdbx_seq_one_letter_code
_entity_poly.pdbx_strand_id
1 'polypeptide(L)'
;MPRIRHLAIVSPNRERLVNFYTTAFEMRVVYGHPTSTHLSDGDFNLAIVDQNSDLKPGLYVLGFDVDDLQDLEGSLRNAGASSDLTPMPKDHDAEYRVHDPDGNRLDLAIHGWCVV
;
A
#
# COMPACT_ATOMS: atom_id res chain seq x y z
N MET A 1 -13.65 11.23 -3.94
CA MET A 1 -12.69 11.73 -2.94
C MET A 1 -11.72 10.62 -2.56
N PRO A 2 -10.41 10.82 -2.68
CA PRO A 2 -9.44 9.79 -2.31
C PRO A 2 -9.52 9.44 -0.82
N ARG A 3 -9.30 8.18 -0.48
CA ARG A 3 -9.30 7.71 0.91
C ARG A 3 -8.14 6.77 1.15
N ILE A 4 -7.53 6.85 2.33
CA ILE A 4 -6.50 5.88 2.73
C ILE A 4 -7.20 4.55 2.99
N ARG A 5 -6.70 3.48 2.32
CA ARG A 5 -7.28 2.13 2.44
C ARG A 5 -6.22 1.05 2.60
N HIS A 6 -4.96 1.40 2.52
CA HIS A 6 -3.90 0.42 2.49
C HIS A 6 -2.65 0.95 3.17
N LEU A 7 -1.98 0.08 3.91
CA LEU A 7 -0.63 0.30 4.42
C LEU A 7 0.22 -0.92 4.07
N ALA A 8 1.49 -0.69 3.77
CA ALA A 8 2.44 -1.78 3.65
C ALA A 8 3.56 -1.59 4.66
N ILE A 9 3.89 -2.66 5.37
CA ILE A 9 4.96 -2.71 6.36
C ILE A 9 5.98 -3.74 5.91
N VAL A 10 7.24 -3.36 5.86
CA VAL A 10 8.34 -4.26 5.55
C VAL A 10 8.79 -4.95 6.84
N SER A 11 8.92 -6.27 6.80
CA SER A 11 9.29 -7.07 7.96
C SER A 11 10.45 -8.02 7.67
N PRO A 12 11.41 -8.15 8.58
CA PRO A 12 12.45 -9.18 8.48
C PRO A 12 11.93 -10.58 8.78
N ASN A 13 10.71 -10.71 9.30
CA ASN A 13 10.07 -11.99 9.57
C ASN A 13 8.57 -11.86 9.35
N ARG A 14 8.16 -12.07 8.11
CA ARG A 14 6.77 -11.90 7.68
C ARG A 14 5.80 -12.77 8.48
N GLU A 15 6.14 -14.06 8.64
CA GLU A 15 5.27 -15.01 9.33
C GLU A 15 5.00 -14.58 10.77
N ARG A 16 6.02 -14.13 11.47
CA ARG A 16 5.88 -13.66 12.85
C ARG A 16 4.96 -12.45 12.93
N LEU A 17 5.09 -11.51 12.01
CA LEU A 17 4.29 -10.31 12.02
C LEU A 17 2.83 -10.60 11.65
N VAL A 18 2.62 -11.46 10.65
CA VAL A 18 1.28 -11.93 10.29
C VAL A 18 0.61 -12.59 11.50
N ASN A 19 1.32 -13.46 12.19
CA ASN A 19 0.80 -14.16 13.37
C ASN A 19 0.43 -13.17 14.47
N PHE A 20 1.23 -12.12 14.67
CA PHE A 20 0.93 -11.09 15.67
C PHE A 20 -0.39 -10.38 15.37
N TYR A 21 -0.58 -9.88 14.16
CA TYR A 21 -1.79 -9.13 13.82
C TYR A 21 -3.04 -9.99 13.75
N THR A 22 -2.92 -11.24 13.30
CA THR A 22 -4.07 -12.14 13.25
C THR A 22 -4.50 -12.57 14.66
N THR A 23 -3.55 -12.73 15.57
CA THR A 23 -3.83 -13.16 16.95
C THR A 23 -4.29 -12.01 17.83
N ALA A 24 -3.56 -10.89 17.81
CA ALA A 24 -3.82 -9.77 18.72
C ALA A 24 -5.04 -8.94 18.30
N PHE A 25 -5.24 -8.76 17.00
CA PHE A 25 -6.27 -7.86 16.45
C PHE A 25 -7.32 -8.58 15.62
N GLU A 26 -7.29 -9.89 15.59
CA GLU A 26 -8.26 -10.73 14.87
C GLU A 26 -8.35 -10.40 13.38
N MET A 27 -7.27 -9.88 12.81
CA MET A 27 -7.21 -9.64 11.36
C MET A 27 -7.20 -10.95 10.60
N ARG A 28 -7.67 -10.94 9.38
CA ARG A 28 -7.74 -12.13 8.52
C ARG A 28 -6.81 -11.98 7.34
N VAL A 29 -6.21 -13.10 6.92
CA VAL A 29 -5.47 -13.16 5.67
C VAL A 29 -6.47 -13.12 4.52
N VAL A 30 -6.37 -12.11 3.66
CA VAL A 30 -7.29 -11.94 2.53
C VAL A 30 -6.62 -12.17 1.19
N TYR A 31 -5.28 -12.13 1.16
CA TYR A 31 -4.54 -12.30 -0.09
C TYR A 31 -3.10 -12.71 0.22
N GLY A 32 -2.56 -13.61 -0.59
CA GLY A 32 -1.17 -14.07 -0.50
C GLY A 32 -0.42 -13.82 -1.80
N HIS A 33 0.83 -13.39 -1.65
CA HIS A 33 1.76 -13.17 -2.75
C HIS A 33 3.12 -13.77 -2.33
N PRO A 34 3.98 -14.19 -3.26
CA PRO A 34 5.27 -14.81 -2.86
C PRO A 34 6.10 -14.00 -1.87
N THR A 35 6.06 -12.68 -1.94
CA THR A 35 6.88 -11.80 -1.08
C THR A 35 6.06 -10.98 -0.10
N SER A 36 4.74 -11.18 -0.02
CA SER A 36 3.88 -10.43 0.87
C SER A 36 2.64 -11.22 1.27
N THR A 37 2.06 -10.83 2.40
CA THR A 37 0.78 -11.35 2.87
C THR A 37 -0.11 -10.16 3.22
N HIS A 38 -1.33 -10.16 2.70
CA HIS A 38 -2.29 -9.08 2.95
C HIS A 38 -3.29 -9.51 3.99
N LEU A 39 -3.44 -8.66 5.01
CA LEU A 39 -4.40 -8.84 6.10
C LEU A 39 -5.48 -7.78 6.00
N SER A 40 -6.63 -8.04 6.61
CA SER A 40 -7.69 -7.05 6.67
C SER A 40 -8.53 -7.21 7.94
N ASP A 41 -9.07 -6.09 8.39
CA ASP A 41 -10.11 -6.04 9.43
C ASP A 41 -11.52 -5.93 8.82
N GLY A 42 -11.64 -6.05 7.49
CA GLY A 42 -12.89 -5.90 6.76
C GLY A 42 -13.06 -4.54 6.10
N ASP A 43 -12.19 -3.58 6.44
CA ASP A 43 -12.28 -2.21 5.93
C ASP A 43 -10.94 -1.73 5.37
N PHE A 44 -9.83 -2.12 5.98
CA PHE A 44 -8.49 -1.66 5.65
C PHE A 44 -7.62 -2.84 5.20
N ASN A 45 -6.74 -2.62 4.22
CA ASN A 45 -5.78 -3.62 3.75
C ASN A 45 -4.40 -3.32 4.36
N LEU A 46 -3.82 -4.31 5.04
CA LEU A 46 -2.47 -4.24 5.59
C LEU A 46 -1.60 -5.29 4.93
N ALA A 47 -0.61 -4.87 4.14
CA ALA A 47 0.35 -5.78 3.54
C ALA A 47 1.59 -5.90 4.41
N ILE A 48 1.98 -7.14 4.70
CA ILE A 48 3.26 -7.44 5.35
C ILE A 48 4.19 -7.92 4.25
N VAL A 49 5.26 -7.18 4.01
CA VAL A 49 6.17 -7.38 2.88
C VAL A 49 7.52 -7.88 3.39
N ASP A 50 8.08 -8.88 2.71
CA ASP A 50 9.41 -9.38 3.04
C ASP A 50 10.46 -8.30 2.87
N GLN A 51 11.35 -8.18 3.85
CA GLN A 51 12.52 -7.33 3.71
C GLN A 51 13.47 -7.90 2.66
N ASN A 52 14.02 -7.03 1.84
CA ASN A 52 15.13 -7.35 0.94
C ASN A 52 16.22 -6.28 1.08
N SER A 53 17.27 -6.37 0.28
CA SER A 53 18.42 -5.45 0.37
C SER A 53 18.06 -3.98 0.13
N ASP A 54 16.95 -3.71 -0.56
CA ASP A 54 16.56 -2.35 -0.95
C ASP A 54 15.51 -1.75 -0.01
N LEU A 55 14.96 -2.55 0.91
CA LEU A 55 13.84 -2.13 1.78
C LEU A 55 14.26 -2.17 3.24
N LYS A 56 13.94 -1.12 3.97
CA LYS A 56 14.14 -1.05 5.42
C LYS A 56 12.90 -1.54 6.15
N PRO A 57 13.04 -2.19 7.31
CA PRO A 57 11.88 -2.54 8.13
C PRO A 57 11.05 -1.32 8.49
N GLY A 58 9.74 -1.49 8.60
CA GLY A 58 8.80 -0.47 9.00
C GLY A 58 7.86 -0.05 7.89
N LEU A 59 7.18 1.07 8.07
CA LEU A 59 6.20 1.57 7.12
C LEU A 59 6.85 1.84 5.76
N TYR A 60 6.24 1.30 4.72
CA TYR A 60 6.78 1.32 3.37
C TYR A 60 5.93 2.13 2.41
N VAL A 61 4.60 1.97 2.46
CA VAL A 61 3.66 2.57 1.50
C VAL A 61 2.38 2.95 2.22
N LEU A 62 1.83 4.13 1.83
CA LEU A 62 0.44 4.48 2.08
C LEU A 62 -0.34 4.27 0.79
N GLY A 63 -1.50 3.63 0.89
CA GLY A 63 -2.33 3.35 -0.28
C GLY A 63 -3.66 4.09 -0.24
N PHE A 64 -4.06 4.64 -1.36
CA PHE A 64 -5.30 5.40 -1.51
C PHE A 64 -6.19 4.79 -2.56
N ASP A 65 -7.50 4.71 -2.28
CA ASP A 65 -8.52 4.53 -3.30
C ASP A 65 -8.71 5.87 -4.01
N VAL A 66 -8.75 5.83 -5.34
CA VAL A 66 -8.87 7.03 -6.16
C VAL A 66 -9.99 6.84 -7.18
N ASP A 67 -10.94 7.78 -7.21
CA ASP A 67 -12.06 7.75 -8.16
C ASP A 67 -11.70 8.37 -9.50
N ASP A 68 -11.04 9.54 -9.46
CA ASP A 68 -10.68 10.31 -10.65
C ASP A 68 -9.19 10.61 -10.68
N LEU A 69 -8.48 9.85 -11.50
CA LEU A 69 -7.03 9.96 -11.60
C LEU A 69 -6.60 11.28 -12.24
N GLN A 70 -7.36 11.80 -13.20
CA GLN A 70 -7.01 13.06 -13.88
C GLN A 70 -7.07 14.26 -12.93
N ASP A 71 -8.14 14.35 -12.14
CA ASP A 71 -8.27 15.39 -11.13
C ASP A 71 -7.15 15.29 -10.10
N LEU A 72 -6.85 14.06 -9.66
CA LEU A 72 -5.80 13.83 -8.67
C LEU A 72 -4.43 14.24 -9.21
N GLU A 73 -4.12 13.94 -10.47
CA GLU A 73 -2.83 14.28 -11.07
C GLU A 73 -2.56 15.79 -10.99
N GLY A 74 -3.55 16.61 -11.34
CA GLY A 74 -3.44 18.06 -11.23
C GLY A 74 -3.25 18.51 -9.78
N SER A 75 -4.01 17.94 -8.86
CA SER A 75 -3.90 18.26 -7.43
C SER A 75 -2.52 17.87 -6.86
N LEU A 76 -1.98 16.72 -7.23
CA LEU A 76 -0.66 16.28 -6.80
C LEU A 76 0.42 17.23 -7.27
N ARG A 77 0.36 17.63 -8.54
CA ARG A 77 1.32 18.57 -9.12
C ARG A 77 1.27 19.92 -8.40
N ASN A 78 0.07 20.44 -8.20
CA ASN A 78 -0.12 21.74 -7.53
C ASN A 78 0.28 21.69 -6.05
N ALA A 79 0.13 20.53 -5.40
CA ALA A 79 0.47 20.37 -4.00
C ALA A 79 1.96 20.06 -3.76
N GLY A 80 2.74 19.86 -4.82
CA GLY A 80 4.18 19.69 -4.70
C GLY A 80 4.67 18.26 -4.57
N ALA A 81 3.98 17.30 -5.20
CA ALA A 81 4.49 15.92 -5.27
C ALA A 81 5.92 15.92 -5.80
N SER A 82 6.78 15.09 -5.20
CA SER A 82 8.21 15.07 -5.54
C SER A 82 8.52 14.16 -6.74
N SER A 83 7.54 13.48 -7.28
CA SER A 83 7.69 12.66 -8.49
C SER A 83 6.46 12.81 -9.36
N ASP A 84 6.61 12.40 -10.63
CA ASP A 84 5.46 12.26 -11.52
C ASP A 84 4.65 11.02 -11.13
N LEU A 85 3.38 11.03 -11.51
CA LEU A 85 2.51 9.88 -11.38
C LEU A 85 3.02 8.78 -12.32
N THR A 86 3.40 7.64 -11.77
CA THR A 86 4.06 6.56 -12.51
C THR A 86 3.20 5.30 -12.52
N PRO A 87 2.91 4.74 -13.71
CA PRO A 87 2.22 3.45 -13.79
C PRO A 87 3.03 2.34 -13.12
N MET A 88 2.35 1.45 -12.41
CA MET A 88 2.96 0.28 -11.79
C MET A 88 2.80 -0.95 -12.69
N PRO A 89 3.65 -1.99 -12.53
CA PRO A 89 3.49 -3.24 -13.26
C PRO A 89 2.10 -3.86 -13.05
N LYS A 90 1.61 -4.60 -14.05
CA LYS A 90 0.26 -5.18 -14.03
C LYS A 90 0.02 -6.14 -12.87
N ASP A 91 1.05 -6.78 -12.36
CA ASP A 91 0.96 -7.70 -11.24
C ASP A 91 1.07 -7.01 -9.87
N HIS A 92 1.18 -5.69 -9.85
CA HIS A 92 1.20 -4.90 -8.64
C HIS A 92 -0.22 -4.61 -8.15
N ASP A 93 -0.39 -4.49 -6.84
CA ASP A 93 -1.71 -4.25 -6.25
C ASP A 93 -2.29 -2.89 -6.62
N ALA A 94 -1.45 -1.88 -6.76
CA ALA A 94 -1.86 -0.54 -7.16
C ALA A 94 -1.53 -0.29 -8.63
N GLU A 95 -2.34 0.53 -9.28
CA GLU A 95 -2.14 0.86 -10.69
C GLU A 95 -1.11 1.96 -10.89
N TYR A 96 -0.94 2.85 -9.90
CA TYR A 96 -0.02 3.99 -10.00
C TYR A 96 0.71 4.23 -8.69
N ARG A 97 1.84 4.92 -8.80
CA ARG A 97 2.64 5.37 -7.65
C ARG A 97 3.06 6.82 -7.84
N VAL A 98 3.10 7.56 -6.74
CA VAL A 98 3.62 8.94 -6.68
C VAL A 98 4.34 9.10 -5.35
N HIS A 99 5.16 10.12 -5.22
CA HIS A 99 5.84 10.42 -3.97
C HIS A 99 5.40 11.78 -3.45
N ASP A 100 5.18 11.87 -2.13
CA ASP A 100 4.85 13.14 -1.49
C ASP A 100 6.09 14.07 -1.47
N PRO A 101 5.97 15.32 -1.00
CA PRO A 101 7.12 16.24 -1.00
C PRO A 101 8.35 15.73 -0.25
N ASP A 102 8.18 14.85 0.73
CA ASP A 102 9.29 14.28 1.49
C ASP A 102 9.78 12.93 0.93
N GLY A 103 9.21 12.48 -0.18
CA GLY A 103 9.63 11.25 -0.84
C GLY A 103 8.96 9.98 -0.34
N ASN A 104 7.90 10.08 0.47
CA ASN A 104 7.16 8.90 0.90
C ASN A 104 6.37 8.29 -0.25
N ARG A 105 6.34 6.96 -0.33
CA ARG A 105 5.65 6.24 -1.40
C ARG A 105 4.15 6.23 -1.17
N LEU A 106 3.40 6.66 -2.18
CA LEU A 106 1.94 6.64 -2.18
C LEU A 106 1.48 5.77 -3.35
N ASP A 107 0.80 4.67 -3.05
CA ASP A 107 0.23 3.79 -4.06
C ASP A 107 -1.23 4.15 -4.28
N LEU A 108 -1.63 4.24 -5.54
CA LEU A 108 -2.97 4.70 -5.92
C LEU A 108 -3.68 3.57 -6.64
N ALA A 109 -4.83 3.17 -6.12
CA ALA A 109 -5.65 2.10 -6.68
C ALA A 109 -6.97 2.66 -7.20
N ILE A 110 -7.22 2.46 -8.48
CA ILE A 110 -8.49 2.83 -9.10
C ILE A 110 -9.57 1.79 -8.79
N HIS A 111 -9.16 0.52 -8.70
CA HIS A 111 -10.07 -0.61 -8.47
C HIS A 111 -10.20 -1.00 -6.99
N GLY A 112 -9.59 -0.22 -6.09
CA GLY A 112 -9.66 -0.47 -4.67
C GLY A 112 -8.66 -1.51 -4.18
N TRP A 113 -8.77 -1.83 -2.89
CA TRP A 113 -7.87 -2.76 -2.21
C TRP A 113 -8.67 -3.96 -1.69
N CYS A 114 -8.02 -5.13 -1.66
CA CYS A 114 -8.64 -6.35 -1.15
C CYS A 114 -8.81 -6.24 0.38
N VAL A 115 -10.07 -6.27 0.85
CA VAL A 115 -10.37 -6.18 2.29
C VAL A 115 -11.24 -7.34 2.79
N VAL A 116 -11.65 -8.24 1.89
CA VAL A 116 -12.44 -9.43 2.24
C VAL A 116 -11.95 -10.66 1.50
#